data_3d14489944f3d56666b2e032a5d96a84
#
_entry.id   3d14489944f3d56666b2e032a5d96a84
#
_cell.length_a   1.000
_cell.length_b   1.000
_cell.length_c   1.000
_cell.angle_alpha   90.00
_cell.angle_beta   90.00
_cell.angle_gamma   90.00
#
_symmetry.space_group_name_H-M   'P 1'
#
loop_
_entity.id
_entity.type
_entity.pdbx_description
1 polymer ?
#
loop_
_entity_poly.entity_id
_entity_poly.type
_entity_poly.pdbx_seq_one_letter_code
_entity_poly.pdbx_strand_id
1 'polypeptide(L)'
;MSSLFGQLETDVEIKASADKFHDVFSCRPHHISNVTPEKIQGVDLHEGEWGQPGTIVCWNYMHDGVAEVAKEVIEAIDDENYSTTFRVIEGHLLEKYRDFHIIVQATPKDGGSMIHWTLKYEKISEDVPDANGILQLAIDVTKDLDSHLTQQA
;
A
#
# COMPACT_ATOMS: atom_id res chain seq x y z
N MET A 1 3.96 16.27 -26.67
CA MET A 1 2.95 16.12 -25.60
C MET A 1 3.49 15.21 -24.53
N SER A 2 3.47 15.66 -23.29
CA SER A 2 3.86 14.79 -22.19
C SER A 2 2.75 13.83 -21.83
N SER A 3 3.12 12.63 -21.43
CA SER A 3 2.17 11.65 -20.95
C SER A 3 1.71 12.01 -19.54
N LEU A 4 0.43 11.80 -19.24
CA LEU A 4 -0.12 11.98 -17.89
C LEU A 4 0.05 10.68 -17.07
N PHE A 5 0.42 9.58 -17.71
CA PHE A 5 0.65 8.31 -17.02
C PHE A 5 2.01 8.33 -16.31
N GLY A 6 2.01 7.85 -15.07
CA GLY A 6 3.22 7.74 -14.29
C GLY A 6 3.35 6.38 -13.64
N GLN A 7 4.59 6.01 -13.33
CA GLN A 7 4.87 4.79 -12.59
C GLN A 7 6.08 5.03 -11.69
N LEU A 8 5.94 4.69 -10.41
CA LEU A 8 7.03 4.75 -9.44
C LEU A 8 7.21 3.36 -8.86
N GLU A 9 8.47 2.97 -8.62
CA GLU A 9 8.80 1.68 -8.05
C GLU A 9 9.92 1.83 -7.04
N THR A 10 9.93 0.97 -6.03
CA THR A 10 11.02 0.90 -5.07
C THR A 10 11.10 -0.48 -4.45
N ASP A 11 12.28 -0.83 -3.98
CA ASP A 11 12.52 -2.06 -3.23
C ASP A 11 12.94 -1.73 -1.81
N VAL A 12 12.40 -2.44 -0.84
CA VAL A 12 12.76 -2.30 0.57
C VAL A 12 13.13 -3.69 1.10
N GLU A 13 14.36 -3.84 1.54
CA GLU A 13 14.82 -5.10 2.14
C GLU A 13 14.39 -5.16 3.59
N ILE A 14 13.75 -6.26 3.99
CA ILE A 14 13.26 -6.44 5.36
C ILE A 14 13.75 -7.78 5.93
N LYS A 15 13.65 -7.92 7.26
CA LYS A 15 14.04 -9.15 7.97
C LYS A 15 12.88 -10.10 8.16
N ALA A 16 11.64 -9.62 8.11
CA ALA A 16 10.46 -10.46 8.20
C ALA A 16 10.31 -11.35 6.97
N SER A 17 9.66 -12.50 7.13
CA SER A 17 9.43 -13.41 6.02
C SER A 17 8.38 -12.87 5.06
N ALA A 18 8.47 -13.29 3.79
CA ALA A 18 7.57 -12.83 2.75
C ALA A 18 6.12 -13.21 3.04
N ASP A 19 5.88 -14.40 3.56
CA ASP A 19 4.53 -14.88 3.88
C ASP A 19 3.88 -14.05 4.99
N LYS A 20 4.64 -13.68 6.02
CA LYS A 20 4.11 -12.84 7.11
C LYS A 20 3.76 -11.44 6.65
N PHE A 21 4.64 -10.86 5.83
CA PHE A 21 4.38 -9.52 5.29
C PHE A 21 3.17 -9.53 4.35
N HIS A 22 3.10 -10.52 3.47
CA HIS A 22 1.98 -10.69 2.55
C HIS A 22 0.65 -10.86 3.29
N ASP A 23 0.64 -11.66 4.36
CA ASP A 23 -0.55 -11.89 5.16
C ASP A 23 -1.12 -10.59 5.72
N VAL A 24 -0.26 -9.66 6.15
CA VAL A 24 -0.70 -8.36 6.67
C VAL A 24 -1.48 -7.58 5.62
N PHE A 25 -0.92 -7.42 4.42
CA PHE A 25 -1.57 -6.62 3.38
C PHE A 25 -2.75 -7.33 2.72
N SER A 26 -2.72 -8.64 2.60
CA SER A 26 -3.79 -9.38 1.94
C SER A 26 -4.97 -9.69 2.86
N CYS A 27 -4.70 -10.03 4.14
CA CYS A 27 -5.72 -10.52 5.05
C CYS A 27 -5.98 -9.63 6.26
N ARG A 28 -4.98 -8.84 6.69
CA ARG A 28 -5.06 -8.06 7.92
C ARG A 28 -4.61 -6.61 7.77
N PRO A 29 -5.00 -5.92 6.68
CA PRO A 29 -4.57 -4.53 6.54
C PRO A 29 -5.06 -3.63 7.68
N HIS A 30 -6.16 -4.02 8.34
CA HIS A 30 -6.70 -3.30 9.49
C HIS A 30 -5.80 -3.37 10.73
N HIS A 31 -4.82 -4.28 10.75
CA HIS A 31 -3.84 -4.34 11.85
C HIS A 31 -2.72 -3.31 11.69
N ILE A 32 -2.55 -2.76 10.50
CA ILE A 32 -1.47 -1.80 10.22
C ILE A 32 -1.57 -0.56 11.10
N SER A 33 -2.81 -0.08 11.36
CA SER A 33 -3.01 1.09 12.21
C SER A 33 -2.61 0.86 13.66
N ASN A 34 -2.55 -0.40 14.11
CA ASN A 34 -2.06 -0.72 15.45
C ASN A 34 -0.54 -0.64 15.54
N VAL A 35 0.14 -0.82 14.40
CA VAL A 35 1.61 -0.82 14.32
C VAL A 35 2.15 0.59 14.13
N THR A 36 1.52 1.36 13.27
CA THR A 36 1.99 2.69 12.90
C THR A 36 0.85 3.72 12.87
N PRO A 37 0.24 4.01 14.05
CA PRO A 37 -0.93 4.89 14.11
C PRO A 37 -0.65 6.34 13.72
N GLU A 38 0.61 6.79 13.76
CA GLU A 38 0.96 8.14 13.31
C GLU A 38 0.87 8.27 11.78
N LYS A 39 1.04 7.16 11.05
CA LYS A 39 1.03 7.16 9.59
C LYS A 39 -0.30 6.65 9.03
N ILE A 40 -0.84 5.60 9.64
CA ILE A 40 -2.11 4.99 9.26
C ILE A 40 -3.02 5.02 10.49
N GLN A 41 -3.99 5.91 10.50
CA GLN A 41 -4.88 6.10 11.64
C GLN A 41 -5.94 5.02 11.73
N GLY A 42 -6.32 4.45 10.61
CA GLY A 42 -7.30 3.38 10.61
C GLY A 42 -7.46 2.75 9.24
N VAL A 43 -7.91 1.50 9.24
CA VAL A 43 -8.25 0.78 8.01
C VAL A 43 -9.57 0.06 8.29
N ASP A 44 -10.62 0.47 7.60
CA ASP A 44 -11.97 -0.04 7.86
C ASP A 44 -12.49 -0.83 6.67
N LEU A 45 -13.20 -1.91 6.99
CA LEU A 45 -13.89 -2.72 5.98
C LEU A 45 -15.15 -1.97 5.55
N HIS A 46 -15.25 -1.67 4.25
CA HIS A 46 -16.42 -1.00 3.71
C HIS A 46 -17.38 -2.00 3.10
N GLU A 47 -16.86 -2.98 2.34
CA GLU A 47 -17.68 -3.99 1.67
C GLU A 47 -16.82 -5.23 1.43
N GLY A 48 -17.44 -6.41 1.57
CA GLY A 48 -16.75 -7.68 1.33
C GLY A 48 -16.25 -8.33 2.61
N GLU A 49 -15.15 -9.06 2.50
CA GLU A 49 -14.55 -9.80 3.62
C GLU A 49 -13.03 -9.65 3.59
N TRP A 50 -12.42 -9.57 4.78
CA TRP A 50 -10.97 -9.56 4.88
C TRP A 50 -10.38 -10.80 4.20
N GLY A 51 -9.33 -10.60 3.40
CA GLY A 51 -8.63 -11.68 2.73
C GLY A 51 -9.21 -12.10 1.39
N GLN A 52 -10.22 -11.41 0.88
CA GLN A 52 -10.87 -11.76 -0.38
C GLN A 52 -10.72 -10.67 -1.43
N PRO A 53 -10.41 -11.01 -2.69
CA PRO A 53 -10.44 -10.04 -3.79
C PRO A 53 -11.84 -9.47 -3.97
N GLY A 54 -11.93 -8.23 -4.42
CA GLY A 54 -13.20 -7.53 -4.56
C GLY A 54 -13.63 -6.78 -3.30
N THR A 55 -12.95 -6.99 -2.19
CA THR A 55 -13.22 -6.30 -0.94
C THR A 55 -12.83 -4.83 -1.05
N ILE A 56 -13.68 -3.97 -0.48
CA ILE A 56 -13.44 -2.52 -0.46
C ILE A 56 -13.08 -2.10 0.95
N VAL A 57 -11.94 -1.41 1.08
CA VAL A 57 -11.41 -0.95 2.36
C VAL A 57 -11.19 0.55 2.32
N CYS A 58 -11.38 1.20 3.46
CA CYS A 58 -11.12 2.62 3.65
C CYS A 58 -9.86 2.81 4.47
N TRP A 59 -8.90 3.52 3.91
CA TRP A 59 -7.65 3.85 4.59
C TRP A 59 -7.70 5.30 5.07
N ASN A 60 -7.38 5.50 6.34
CA ASN A 60 -7.17 6.83 6.91
C ASN A 60 -5.68 6.97 7.16
N TYR A 61 -5.03 7.92 6.51
CA TYR A 61 -3.57 8.03 6.54
C TYR A 61 -3.12 9.49 6.59
N MET A 62 -1.85 9.69 6.95
CA MET A 62 -1.22 11.01 6.94
C MET A 62 -0.34 11.14 5.71
N HIS A 63 -0.50 12.23 4.99
CA HIS A 63 0.29 12.54 3.81
C HIS A 63 0.73 13.99 3.89
N ASP A 64 2.04 14.20 4.00
CA ASP A 64 2.64 15.53 4.13
C ASP A 64 2.03 16.32 5.31
N GLY A 65 1.79 15.63 6.42
CA GLY A 65 1.24 16.26 7.63
C GLY A 65 -0.26 16.50 7.61
N VAL A 66 -0.97 16.02 6.58
CA VAL A 66 -2.40 16.20 6.42
C VAL A 66 -3.11 14.84 6.47
N ALA A 67 -4.21 14.77 7.22
CA ALA A 67 -5.03 13.57 7.27
C ALA A 67 -5.81 13.42 5.97
N GLU A 68 -5.71 12.25 5.33
CA GLU A 68 -6.37 11.96 4.07
C GLU A 68 -7.09 10.61 4.15
N VAL A 69 -8.01 10.39 3.22
CA VAL A 69 -8.78 9.15 3.13
C VAL A 69 -8.65 8.58 1.71
N ALA A 70 -8.48 7.27 1.62
CA ALA A 70 -8.52 6.56 0.35
C ALA A 70 -9.42 5.33 0.50
N LYS A 71 -10.43 5.24 -0.36
CA LYS A 71 -11.24 4.02 -0.47
C LYS A 71 -10.66 3.21 -1.62
N GLU A 72 -10.33 1.95 -1.35
CA GLU A 72 -9.64 1.09 -2.31
C GLU A 72 -10.32 -0.26 -2.42
N VAL A 73 -10.35 -0.78 -3.64
CA VAL A 73 -10.75 -2.16 -3.87
C VAL A 73 -9.49 -3.02 -3.95
N ILE A 74 -9.53 -4.17 -3.29
CA ILE A 74 -8.47 -5.17 -3.41
C ILE A 74 -8.75 -5.93 -4.71
N GLU A 75 -8.03 -5.58 -5.78
CA GLU A 75 -8.28 -6.14 -7.11
C GLU A 75 -7.80 -7.56 -7.25
N ALA A 76 -6.66 -7.87 -6.63
CA ALA A 76 -6.04 -9.18 -6.77
C ALA A 76 -5.20 -9.51 -5.56
N ILE A 77 -5.21 -10.78 -5.19
CA ILE A 77 -4.34 -11.34 -4.16
C ILE A 77 -3.69 -12.57 -4.79
N ASP A 78 -2.36 -12.58 -4.86
CA ASP A 78 -1.60 -13.72 -5.40
C ASP A 78 -0.77 -14.33 -4.27
N ASP A 79 -1.30 -15.40 -3.68
CA ASP A 79 -0.66 -16.06 -2.54
C ASP A 79 0.60 -16.85 -2.93
N GLU A 80 0.73 -17.20 -4.20
CA GLU A 80 1.93 -17.91 -4.68
C GLU A 80 3.13 -16.96 -4.81
N ASN A 81 2.89 -15.74 -5.25
CA ASN A 81 3.94 -14.74 -5.47
C ASN A 81 3.95 -13.65 -4.40
N TYR A 82 3.11 -13.78 -3.39
CA TYR A 82 3.02 -12.83 -2.26
C TYR A 82 2.78 -11.40 -2.71
N SER A 83 1.79 -11.22 -3.59
CA SER A 83 1.45 -9.87 -4.06
C SER A 83 -0.02 -9.53 -3.81
N THR A 84 -0.27 -8.24 -3.60
CA THR A 84 -1.62 -7.69 -3.43
C THR A 84 -1.72 -6.42 -4.26
N THR A 85 -2.81 -6.29 -5.02
CA THR A 85 -3.06 -5.12 -5.86
C THR A 85 -4.27 -4.37 -5.34
N PHE A 86 -4.10 -3.08 -5.09
CA PHE A 86 -5.17 -2.17 -4.67
C PHE A 86 -5.42 -1.14 -5.76
N ARG A 87 -6.69 -0.80 -5.99
CA ARG A 87 -7.07 0.30 -6.87
C ARG A 87 -7.86 1.31 -6.06
N VAL A 88 -7.45 2.57 -6.10
CA VAL A 88 -8.15 3.66 -5.41
C VAL A 88 -9.42 3.99 -6.19
N ILE A 89 -10.56 3.97 -5.52
CA ILE A 89 -11.86 4.25 -6.14
C ILE A 89 -12.52 5.54 -5.64
N GLU A 90 -12.11 6.03 -4.47
CA GLU A 90 -12.57 7.31 -3.92
C GLU A 90 -11.49 7.88 -2.99
N GLY A 91 -11.52 9.17 -2.76
CA GLY A 91 -10.69 9.83 -1.76
C GLY A 91 -9.82 10.92 -2.33
N HIS A 92 -8.93 11.44 -1.48
CA HIS A 92 -8.10 12.61 -1.79
C HIS A 92 -7.17 12.40 -2.99
N LEU A 93 -6.66 11.18 -3.18
CA LEU A 93 -5.78 10.90 -4.31
C LEU A 93 -6.47 11.14 -5.66
N LEU A 94 -7.78 10.90 -5.74
CA LEU A 94 -8.52 11.08 -6.99
C LEU A 94 -8.82 12.55 -7.30
N GLU A 95 -8.46 13.46 -6.42
CA GLU A 95 -8.50 14.90 -6.72
C GLU A 95 -7.34 15.30 -7.64
N LYS A 96 -6.26 14.50 -7.65
CA LYS A 96 -5.03 14.78 -8.43
C LYS A 96 -4.76 13.74 -9.50
N TYR A 97 -5.24 12.52 -9.29
CA TYR A 97 -4.99 11.40 -10.19
C TYR A 97 -6.32 10.82 -10.66
N ARG A 98 -6.42 10.56 -11.96
CA ARG A 98 -7.63 10.01 -12.58
C ARG A 98 -7.75 8.52 -12.33
N ASP A 99 -6.61 7.85 -12.16
CA ASP A 99 -6.51 6.43 -11.91
C ASP A 99 -5.30 6.21 -11.01
N PHE A 100 -5.40 5.30 -10.04
CA PHE A 100 -4.30 5.06 -9.11
C PHE A 100 -4.32 3.62 -8.64
N HIS A 101 -3.24 2.89 -8.94
CA HIS A 101 -3.06 1.49 -8.53
C HIS A 101 -1.82 1.37 -7.64
N ILE A 102 -1.92 0.54 -6.61
CA ILE A 102 -0.84 0.26 -5.68
C ILE A 102 -0.61 -1.25 -5.67
N ILE A 103 0.60 -1.68 -5.99
CA ILE A 103 0.96 -3.09 -6.01
C ILE A 103 2.09 -3.30 -5.01
N VAL A 104 1.91 -4.26 -4.11
CA VAL A 104 2.95 -4.63 -3.15
C VAL A 104 3.24 -6.12 -3.31
N GLN A 105 4.54 -6.46 -3.48
CA GLN A 105 4.97 -7.84 -3.63
C GLN A 105 6.15 -8.13 -2.74
N ALA A 106 6.10 -9.26 -2.04
CA ALA A 106 7.20 -9.73 -1.20
C ALA A 106 7.90 -10.88 -1.90
N THR A 107 9.22 -10.83 -1.96
CA THR A 107 10.03 -11.89 -2.55
C THR A 107 10.95 -12.47 -1.47
N PRO A 108 10.90 -13.78 -1.20
CA PRO A 108 11.77 -14.38 -0.18
C PRO A 108 13.25 -14.21 -0.52
N LYS A 109 14.04 -13.92 0.49
CA LYS A 109 15.51 -13.80 0.39
C LYS A 109 16.13 -14.44 1.62
N ASP A 110 17.42 -14.72 1.55
CA ASP A 110 18.16 -15.23 2.69
C ASP A 110 18.10 -14.22 3.84
N GLY A 111 17.55 -14.66 4.97
CA GLY A 111 17.45 -13.84 6.16
C GLY A 111 16.29 -12.86 6.17
N GLY A 112 15.34 -12.95 5.22
CA GLY A 112 14.20 -12.05 5.19
C GLY A 112 13.48 -12.05 3.86
N SER A 113 13.16 -10.85 3.37
CA SER A 113 12.48 -10.70 2.07
C SER A 113 12.76 -9.32 1.48
N MET A 114 12.46 -9.18 0.20
CA MET A 114 12.51 -7.91 -0.51
C MET A 114 11.08 -7.50 -0.84
N ILE A 115 10.69 -6.29 -0.42
CA ILE A 115 9.36 -5.77 -0.69
C ILE A 115 9.44 -4.80 -1.86
N HIS A 116 8.71 -5.12 -2.92
CA HIS A 116 8.64 -4.28 -4.11
C HIS A 116 7.31 -3.56 -4.15
N TRP A 117 7.37 -2.23 -4.17
CA TRP A 117 6.19 -1.36 -4.30
C TRP A 117 6.13 -0.79 -5.70
N THR A 118 4.95 -0.79 -6.30
CA THR A 118 4.70 -0.17 -7.59
C THR A 118 3.47 0.73 -7.46
N LEU A 119 3.60 1.98 -7.88
CA LEU A 119 2.48 2.90 -8.01
C LEU A 119 2.30 3.19 -9.49
N LYS A 120 1.09 2.96 -10.00
CA LYS A 120 0.73 3.27 -11.39
C LYS A 120 -0.44 4.22 -11.37
N TYR A 121 -0.33 5.33 -12.10
CA TYR A 121 -1.37 6.34 -12.04
C TYR A 121 -1.45 7.14 -13.33
N GLU A 122 -2.58 7.85 -13.46
CA GLU A 122 -2.77 8.85 -14.51
C GLU A 122 -3.06 10.19 -13.82
N LYS A 123 -2.23 11.20 -14.08
CA LYS A 123 -2.44 12.54 -13.53
C LYS A 123 -3.63 13.21 -14.21
N ILE A 124 -4.33 14.08 -13.49
CA ILE A 124 -5.43 14.86 -14.11
C ILE A 124 -4.88 15.98 -14.99
N SER A 125 -3.64 16.43 -14.73
CA SER A 125 -2.98 17.47 -15.54
C SER A 125 -1.47 17.38 -15.35
N GLU A 126 -0.72 18.04 -16.23
CA GLU A 126 0.74 18.09 -16.19
C GLU A 126 1.28 18.76 -14.91
N ASP A 127 0.46 19.62 -14.29
CA ASP A 127 0.86 20.35 -13.08
C ASP A 127 0.89 19.48 -11.83
N VAL A 128 0.28 18.30 -11.88
CA VAL A 128 0.26 17.40 -10.74
C VAL A 128 1.64 16.75 -10.59
N PRO A 129 2.25 16.80 -9.38
CA PRO A 129 3.54 16.15 -9.17
C PRO A 129 3.39 14.63 -9.13
N ASP A 130 4.50 13.93 -9.30
CA ASP A 130 4.51 12.48 -9.14
C ASP A 130 4.25 12.10 -7.66
N ALA A 131 3.75 10.90 -7.47
CA ALA A 131 3.28 10.43 -6.15
C ALA A 131 4.42 9.98 -5.23
N ASN A 132 5.51 10.75 -5.17
CA ASN A 132 6.68 10.42 -4.35
C ASN A 132 6.36 10.38 -2.86
N GLY A 133 5.46 11.25 -2.38
CA GLY A 133 5.06 11.26 -0.98
C GLY A 133 4.31 10.00 -0.58
N ILE A 134 3.48 9.46 -1.46
CA ILE A 134 2.77 8.20 -1.21
C ILE A 134 3.76 7.03 -1.22
N LEU A 135 4.72 7.04 -2.13
CA LEU A 135 5.76 6.01 -2.17
C LEU A 135 6.59 6.03 -0.89
N GLN A 136 6.96 7.21 -0.41
CA GLN A 136 7.71 7.35 0.84
C GLN A 136 6.90 6.83 2.03
N LEU A 137 5.61 7.10 2.06
CA LEU A 137 4.72 6.58 3.09
C LEU A 137 4.74 5.04 3.08
N ALA A 138 4.66 4.44 1.89
CA ALA A 138 4.70 2.99 1.74
C ALA A 138 6.03 2.41 2.27
N ILE A 139 7.14 3.07 1.98
CA ILE A 139 8.47 2.67 2.48
C ILE A 139 8.49 2.72 4.00
N ASP A 140 8.02 3.81 4.59
CA ASP A 140 8.06 4.03 6.03
C ASP A 140 7.15 3.03 6.77
N VAL A 141 5.96 2.78 6.24
CA VAL A 141 5.04 1.77 6.78
C VAL A 141 5.67 0.37 6.71
N THR A 142 6.36 0.05 5.60
CA THR A 142 7.04 -1.22 5.43
C THR A 142 8.10 -1.43 6.52
N LYS A 143 8.88 -0.41 6.83
CA LYS A 143 9.90 -0.47 7.87
C LYS A 143 9.30 -0.65 9.27
N ASP A 144 8.19 0.04 9.53
CA ASP A 144 7.50 -0.09 10.82
C ASP A 144 6.92 -1.50 10.99
N LEU A 145 6.33 -2.05 9.91
CA LEU A 145 5.82 -3.42 9.92
C LEU A 145 6.93 -4.44 10.12
N ASP A 146 8.08 -4.23 9.48
CA ASP A 146 9.22 -5.12 9.64
C ASP A 146 9.67 -5.18 11.11
N SER A 147 9.79 -4.03 11.75
CA SER A 147 10.16 -3.96 13.17
C SER A 147 9.16 -4.70 14.03
N HIS A 148 7.87 -4.54 13.75
CA HIS A 148 6.80 -5.19 14.49
C HIS A 148 6.83 -6.72 14.29
N LEU A 149 6.93 -7.17 13.04
CA LEU A 149 6.87 -8.59 12.70
C LEU A 149 8.09 -9.35 13.21
N THR A 150 9.25 -8.70 13.29
CA THR A 150 10.48 -9.34 13.77
C THR A 150 10.60 -9.32 15.28
N GLN A 151 9.82 -8.51 15.99
CA GLN A 151 9.77 -8.51 17.46
C GLN A 151 8.92 -9.65 18.01
N GLN A 152 8.07 -10.24 17.18
CA GLN A 152 7.23 -11.34 17.56
C GLN A 152 7.98 -12.66 17.33
N ALA A 153 8.84 -12.98 18.24
CA ALA A 153 9.61 -14.22 18.17
C ALA A 153 8.81 -15.39 18.73
#